data_f0edb41fd265da6798b206b3550e8347
#
_entry.id   f0edb41fd265da6798b206b3550e8347
#
_cell.length_a   1.000
_cell.length_b   1.000
_cell.length_c   1.000
_cell.angle_alpha   90.00
_cell.angle_beta   90.00
_cell.angle_gamma   90.00
#
_symmetry.space_group_name_H-M   'P 1'
#
loop_
_entity.id
_entity.type
_entity.pdbx_description
1 polymer ?
#
loop_
_entity_poly.entity_id
_entity_poly.type
_entity_poly.pdbx_seq_one_letter_code
_entity_poly.pdbx_strand_id
1 'polypeptide(L)'
;MGIFNIDNKFFRALNKLVDMVILSFCWVISCIPVFTIGAASTALYDTSRRVIHHDEGYVWRGYWHAFKVNFKQATKAWLVQLIILIVLLGDIYITWSGLKVGNQWGVFSIVFIIMALIAAAWAIYTSAYISRFEQVTKITLKNTILILIANLPWTLLVIVILVVSLILVWILIPLIFILPVGAALTYEFIFERIFRKLMPEEDRLREEEKDKEYRD
;
A
#
# COMPACT_ATOMS: atom_id res chain seq x y z
N MET A 1 5.43 -19.72 -38.11
CA MET A 1 4.95 -19.30 -36.78
C MET A 1 6.11 -18.62 -36.11
N GLY A 2 6.11 -17.27 -36.12
CA GLY A 2 7.27 -16.49 -35.71
C GLY A 2 7.37 -16.43 -34.18
N ILE A 3 8.58 -16.62 -33.66
CA ILE A 3 8.97 -16.48 -32.26
C ILE A 3 8.72 -15.05 -31.73
N PHE A 4 8.45 -14.09 -32.60
CA PHE A 4 8.19 -12.67 -32.33
C PHE A 4 6.70 -12.28 -32.43
N ASN A 5 5.79 -13.17 -32.05
CA ASN A 5 4.38 -12.76 -31.96
C ASN A 5 4.17 -12.02 -30.66
N ILE A 6 3.82 -10.73 -30.73
CA ILE A 6 3.60 -9.80 -29.58
C ILE A 6 2.46 -10.31 -28.68
N ASP A 7 1.59 -11.18 -29.19
CA ASP A 7 0.50 -11.85 -28.44
C ASP A 7 0.98 -13.04 -27.58
N ASN A 8 2.28 -13.33 -27.57
CA ASN A 8 2.80 -14.45 -26.79
C ASN A 8 2.73 -14.11 -25.29
N LYS A 9 2.18 -15.03 -24.48
CA LYS A 9 2.08 -14.90 -23.00
C LYS A 9 3.39 -14.43 -22.34
N PHE A 10 4.53 -14.80 -22.94
CA PHE A 10 5.85 -14.39 -22.50
C PHE A 10 6.10 -12.87 -22.64
N PHE A 11 5.76 -12.28 -23.80
CA PHE A 11 5.93 -10.85 -24.02
C PHE A 11 4.99 -10.01 -23.15
N ARG A 12 3.75 -10.49 -22.92
CA ARG A 12 2.83 -9.86 -21.96
C ARG A 12 3.36 -9.89 -20.53
N ALA A 13 3.92 -11.01 -20.09
CA ALA A 13 4.53 -11.10 -18.76
C ALA A 13 5.76 -10.17 -18.63
N LEU A 14 6.58 -10.09 -19.68
CA LEU A 14 7.75 -9.20 -19.70
C LEU A 14 7.32 -7.72 -19.64
N ASN A 15 6.31 -7.32 -20.41
CA ASN A 15 5.77 -5.96 -20.36
C ASN A 15 5.23 -5.62 -18.97
N LYS A 16 4.48 -6.54 -18.32
CA LYS A 16 4.00 -6.34 -16.94
C LYS A 16 5.16 -6.19 -15.95
N LEU A 17 6.24 -6.94 -16.11
CA LEU A 17 7.44 -6.76 -15.26
C LEU A 17 8.08 -5.37 -15.45
N VAL A 18 8.19 -4.90 -16.70
CA VAL A 18 8.70 -3.56 -16.99
C VAL A 18 7.79 -2.50 -16.36
N ASP A 19 6.48 -2.65 -16.48
CA ASP A 19 5.49 -1.76 -15.89
C ASP A 19 5.60 -1.73 -14.35
N MET A 20 5.83 -2.88 -13.71
CA MET A 20 6.06 -2.97 -12.26
C MET A 20 7.33 -2.22 -11.84
N VAL A 21 8.42 -2.34 -12.61
CA VAL A 21 9.67 -1.64 -12.34
C VAL A 21 9.48 -0.13 -12.48
N ILE A 22 8.83 0.32 -13.56
CA ILE A 22 8.56 1.75 -13.79
C ILE A 22 7.69 2.31 -12.65
N LEU A 23 6.65 1.59 -12.23
CA LEU A 23 5.75 2.01 -11.18
C LEU A 23 6.46 2.10 -9.81
N SER A 24 7.28 1.11 -9.48
CA SER A 24 8.09 1.13 -8.26
C SER A 24 9.10 2.27 -8.26
N PHE A 25 9.71 2.56 -9.41
CA PHE A 25 10.63 3.69 -9.56
C PHE A 25 9.92 5.03 -9.34
N CYS A 26 8.73 5.22 -9.92
CA CYS A 26 7.90 6.42 -9.66
C CYS A 26 7.59 6.56 -8.17
N TRP A 27 7.25 5.46 -7.50
CA TRP A 27 6.96 5.45 -6.08
C TRP A 27 8.17 5.83 -5.24
N VAL A 28 9.34 5.23 -5.49
CA VAL A 28 10.58 5.53 -4.77
C VAL A 28 10.94 7.00 -4.88
N ILE A 29 10.90 7.58 -6.09
CA ILE A 29 11.17 9.01 -6.30
C ILE A 29 10.17 9.88 -5.54
N SER A 30 8.89 9.52 -5.58
CA SER A 30 7.83 10.28 -4.90
C SER A 30 7.88 10.15 -3.38
N CYS A 31 8.57 9.13 -2.84
CA CYS A 31 8.79 8.94 -1.40
C CYS A 31 10.00 9.71 -0.86
N ILE A 32 10.86 10.29 -1.72
CA ILE A 32 12.02 11.08 -1.25
C ILE A 32 11.58 12.19 -0.29
N PRO A 33 10.55 12.99 -0.57
CA PRO A 33 9.97 13.84 0.46
C PRO A 33 9.09 13.00 1.37
N VAL A 34 9.48 12.83 2.62
CA VAL A 34 8.79 11.96 3.59
C VAL A 34 7.29 12.28 3.74
N PHE A 35 6.91 13.55 3.57
CA PHE A 35 5.50 13.98 3.68
C PHE A 35 4.63 13.50 2.51
N THR A 36 5.21 13.10 1.37
CA THR A 36 4.48 12.62 0.19
C THR A 36 4.27 11.11 0.15
N ILE A 37 4.85 10.36 1.09
CA ILE A 37 4.74 8.89 1.15
C ILE A 37 3.27 8.42 1.08
N GLY A 38 2.36 9.11 1.77
CA GLY A 38 0.93 8.76 1.74
C GLY A 38 0.32 8.91 0.34
N ALA A 39 0.61 10.03 -0.36
CA ALA A 39 0.14 10.25 -1.71
C ALA A 39 0.79 9.28 -2.70
N ALA A 40 2.09 9.01 -2.55
CA ALA A 40 2.84 8.06 -3.35
C ALA A 40 2.28 6.64 -3.20
N SER A 41 2.01 6.20 -1.97
CA SER A 41 1.47 4.86 -1.68
C SER A 41 0.02 4.70 -2.17
N THR A 42 -0.80 5.76 -2.08
CA THR A 42 -2.14 5.76 -2.65
C THR A 42 -2.09 5.65 -4.18
N ALA A 43 -1.20 6.39 -4.84
CA ALA A 43 -1.02 6.32 -6.29
C ALA A 43 -0.46 4.98 -6.73
N LEU A 44 0.49 4.40 -5.97
CA LEU A 44 1.02 3.08 -6.22
C LEU A 44 -0.10 2.02 -6.21
N TYR A 45 -0.92 2.01 -5.16
CA TYR A 45 -2.01 1.06 -5.00
C TYR A 45 -3.06 1.21 -6.12
N ASP A 46 -3.51 2.43 -6.41
CA ASP A 46 -4.48 2.71 -7.46
C ASP A 46 -3.98 2.27 -8.84
N THR A 47 -2.73 2.62 -9.18
CA THR A 47 -2.14 2.28 -10.49
C THR A 47 -1.83 0.79 -10.61
N SER A 48 -1.36 0.14 -9.53
CA SER A 48 -1.13 -1.31 -9.53
C SER A 48 -2.41 -2.06 -9.87
N ARG A 49 -3.52 -1.65 -9.28
CA ARG A 49 -4.81 -2.26 -9.53
C ARG A 49 -5.29 -2.01 -10.96
N ARG A 50 -5.34 -0.76 -11.41
CA ARG A 50 -5.89 -0.42 -12.73
C ARG A 50 -5.02 -0.92 -13.87
N VAL A 51 -3.73 -0.64 -13.84
CA VAL A 51 -2.87 -0.89 -14.99
C VAL A 51 -2.32 -2.30 -14.99
N ILE A 52 -1.88 -2.83 -13.84
CA ILE A 52 -1.24 -4.15 -13.80
C ILE A 52 -2.26 -5.28 -13.71
N HIS A 53 -3.34 -5.09 -12.96
CA HIS A 53 -4.37 -6.11 -12.80
C HIS A 53 -5.39 -6.07 -13.95
N HIS A 54 -5.89 -4.89 -14.33
CA HIS A 54 -6.95 -4.73 -15.34
C HIS A 54 -6.45 -4.31 -16.73
N ASP A 55 -5.14 -4.12 -16.92
CA ASP A 55 -4.52 -3.68 -18.19
C ASP A 55 -5.05 -2.32 -18.70
N GLU A 56 -5.47 -1.42 -17.78
CA GLU A 56 -6.03 -0.10 -18.10
C GLU A 56 -4.96 0.98 -18.27
N GLY A 57 -4.60 1.31 -19.50
CA GLY A 57 -3.80 2.50 -19.82
C GLY A 57 -2.31 2.35 -19.58
N TYR A 58 -1.64 3.49 -19.39
CA TYR A 58 -0.19 3.56 -19.21
C TYR A 58 0.18 3.85 -17.76
N VAL A 59 1.10 3.06 -17.19
CA VAL A 59 1.61 3.18 -15.81
C VAL A 59 2.01 4.61 -15.45
N TRP A 60 2.81 5.25 -16.29
CA TRP A 60 3.31 6.61 -16.05
C TRP A 60 2.18 7.63 -15.90
N ARG A 61 1.23 7.63 -16.82
CA ARG A 61 0.10 8.57 -16.79
C ARG A 61 -0.84 8.27 -15.63
N GLY A 62 -1.12 6.98 -15.41
CA GLY A 62 -1.98 6.52 -14.32
C GLY A 62 -1.44 6.93 -12.96
N TYR A 63 -0.15 6.69 -12.70
CA TYR A 63 0.50 7.05 -11.45
C TYR A 63 0.43 8.55 -11.15
N TRP A 64 0.87 9.38 -12.08
CA TRP A 64 0.88 10.83 -11.87
C TRP A 64 -0.53 11.42 -11.79
N HIS A 65 -1.49 10.85 -12.47
CA HIS A 65 -2.89 11.24 -12.33
C HIS A 65 -3.41 10.92 -10.93
N ALA A 66 -3.28 9.67 -10.49
CA ALA A 66 -3.69 9.23 -9.17
C ALA A 66 -2.97 9.99 -8.05
N PHE A 67 -1.67 10.25 -8.21
CA PHE A 67 -0.87 11.05 -7.28
C PHE A 67 -1.44 12.47 -7.11
N LYS A 68 -1.71 13.16 -8.22
CA LYS A 68 -2.22 14.56 -8.19
C LYS A 68 -3.63 14.64 -7.60
N VAL A 69 -4.52 13.75 -8.02
CA VAL A 69 -5.93 13.73 -7.56
C VAL A 69 -6.00 13.52 -6.04
N ASN A 70 -5.26 12.55 -5.54
CA ASN A 70 -5.33 12.16 -4.12
C ASN A 70 -4.35 12.93 -3.23
N PHE A 71 -3.48 13.79 -3.78
CA PHE A 71 -2.37 14.44 -3.08
C PHE A 71 -2.79 15.10 -1.78
N LYS A 72 -3.78 15.99 -1.82
CA LYS A 72 -4.20 16.78 -0.64
C LYS A 72 -4.75 15.89 0.48
N GLN A 73 -5.58 14.93 0.13
CA GLN A 73 -6.22 14.05 1.10
C GLN A 73 -5.24 13.06 1.68
N ALA A 74 -4.49 12.36 0.83
CA ALA A 74 -3.53 11.35 1.25
C ALA A 74 -2.37 11.94 2.07
N THR A 75 -1.86 13.13 1.68
CA THR A 75 -0.82 13.81 2.45
C THR A 75 -1.33 14.24 3.83
N LYS A 76 -2.55 14.78 3.94
CA LYS A 76 -3.13 15.14 5.25
C LYS A 76 -3.30 13.91 6.16
N ALA A 77 -3.82 12.81 5.61
CA ALA A 77 -3.97 11.57 6.36
C ALA A 77 -2.61 11.02 6.82
N TRP A 78 -1.64 10.99 5.91
CA TRP A 78 -0.29 10.54 6.19
C TRP A 78 0.41 11.37 7.26
N LEU A 79 0.31 12.70 7.22
CA LEU A 79 0.94 13.57 8.23
C LEU A 79 0.46 13.25 9.64
N VAL A 80 -0.84 12.95 9.83
CA VAL A 80 -1.36 12.51 11.13
C VAL A 80 -0.74 11.17 11.54
N GLN A 81 -0.65 10.22 10.63
CA GLN A 81 -0.05 8.90 10.89
C GLN A 81 1.46 8.99 11.10
N LEU A 82 2.15 9.87 10.36
CA LEU A 82 3.58 10.12 10.49
C LEU A 82 3.94 10.65 11.89
N ILE A 83 3.14 11.58 12.43
CA ILE A 83 3.35 12.08 13.82
C ILE A 83 3.26 10.91 14.80
N ILE A 84 2.26 10.05 14.67
CA ILE A 84 2.11 8.88 15.55
C ILE A 84 3.31 7.93 15.41
N LEU A 85 3.76 7.68 14.16
CA LEU A 85 4.93 6.83 13.91
C LEU A 85 6.21 7.42 14.49
N ILE A 86 6.43 8.73 14.38
CA ILE A 86 7.60 9.41 14.95
C ILE A 86 7.61 9.27 16.47
N VAL A 87 6.48 9.46 17.16
CA VAL A 87 6.37 9.27 18.61
C VAL A 87 6.70 7.82 18.97
N LEU A 88 6.09 6.84 18.30
CA LEU A 88 6.34 5.43 18.57
C LEU A 88 7.80 5.03 18.32
N LEU A 89 8.43 5.55 17.27
CA LEU A 89 9.86 5.31 17.01
C LEU A 89 10.75 5.93 18.09
N GLY A 90 10.39 7.12 18.61
CA GLY A 90 11.05 7.73 19.76
C GLY A 90 10.94 6.86 21.02
N ASP A 91 9.74 6.34 21.32
CA ASP A 91 9.51 5.45 22.45
C ASP A 91 10.30 4.14 22.32
N ILE A 92 10.35 3.56 21.09
CA ILE A 92 11.19 2.38 20.80
C ILE A 92 12.66 2.69 21.07
N TYR A 93 13.15 3.83 20.58
CA TYR A 93 14.56 4.20 20.75
C TYR A 93 14.93 4.36 22.24
N ILE A 94 14.09 5.04 23.03
CA ILE A 94 14.31 5.25 24.48
C ILE A 94 14.27 3.92 25.23
N THR A 95 13.26 3.09 25.00
CA THR A 95 13.09 1.81 25.69
C THR A 95 14.15 0.79 25.29
N TRP A 96 14.54 0.74 24.01
CA TRP A 96 15.63 -0.11 23.52
C TRP A 96 16.98 0.26 24.10
N SER A 97 17.25 1.56 24.25
CA SER A 97 18.47 2.05 24.91
C SER A 97 18.49 1.67 26.39
N GLY A 98 17.33 1.70 27.05
CA GLY A 98 17.16 1.23 28.42
C GLY A 98 17.47 -0.26 28.59
N LEU A 99 17.07 -1.09 27.62
CA LEU A 99 17.37 -2.54 27.63
C LEU A 99 18.86 -2.83 27.64
N LYS A 100 19.65 -2.08 26.87
CA LYS A 100 21.11 -2.23 26.80
C LYS A 100 21.82 -1.92 28.13
N VAL A 101 21.21 -1.14 28.99
CA VAL A 101 21.75 -0.73 30.32
C VAL A 101 21.16 -1.62 31.44
N GLY A 102 20.39 -2.67 31.10
CA GLY A 102 19.82 -3.58 32.10
C GLY A 102 18.55 -3.05 32.80
N ASN A 103 17.93 -2.00 32.27
CA ASN A 103 16.71 -1.44 32.85
C ASN A 103 15.50 -2.29 32.49
N GLN A 104 14.67 -2.67 33.45
CA GLN A 104 13.46 -3.48 33.30
C GLN A 104 12.43 -2.85 32.33
N TRP A 105 12.39 -1.52 32.22
CA TRP A 105 11.52 -0.78 31.30
C TRP A 105 11.79 -1.08 29.81
N GLY A 106 12.95 -1.64 29.50
CA GLY A 106 13.28 -2.03 28.12
C GLY A 106 12.35 -3.08 27.50
N VAL A 107 11.66 -3.87 28.34
CA VAL A 107 10.67 -4.86 27.86
C VAL A 107 9.51 -4.19 27.11
N PHE A 108 9.17 -2.95 27.44
CA PHE A 108 8.13 -2.18 26.74
C PHE A 108 8.46 -1.87 25.27
N SER A 109 9.73 -2.01 24.85
CA SER A 109 10.09 -1.84 23.44
C SER A 109 9.32 -2.77 22.51
N ILE A 110 9.01 -3.98 22.95
CA ILE A 110 8.22 -4.96 22.19
C ILE A 110 6.80 -4.43 21.95
N VAL A 111 6.19 -3.84 22.97
CA VAL A 111 4.84 -3.26 22.86
C VAL A 111 4.82 -2.12 21.85
N PHE A 112 5.80 -1.21 21.92
CA PHE A 112 5.88 -0.08 20.98
C PHE A 112 6.19 -0.54 19.55
N ILE A 113 6.98 -1.59 19.36
CA ILE A 113 7.20 -2.21 18.03
C ILE A 113 5.89 -2.74 17.46
N ILE A 114 5.10 -3.46 18.25
CA ILE A 114 3.79 -3.97 17.82
C ILE A 114 2.87 -2.80 17.46
N MET A 115 2.82 -1.74 18.28
CA MET A 115 2.02 -0.55 17.99
C MET A 115 2.48 0.15 16.69
N ALA A 116 3.79 0.23 16.45
CA ALA A 116 4.33 0.81 15.22
C ALA A 116 3.97 -0.02 13.97
N LEU A 117 3.99 -1.35 14.07
CA LEU A 117 3.54 -2.23 12.99
C LEU A 117 2.03 -2.07 12.70
N ILE A 118 1.21 -1.95 13.73
CA ILE A 118 -0.23 -1.67 13.58
C ILE A 118 -0.45 -0.29 12.95
N ALA A 119 0.30 0.73 13.36
CA ALA A 119 0.22 2.07 12.76
C ALA A 119 0.67 2.08 11.29
N ALA A 120 1.70 1.31 10.93
CA ALA A 120 2.13 1.14 9.55
C ALA A 120 1.06 0.39 8.71
N ALA A 121 0.47 -0.67 9.25
CA ALA A 121 -0.66 -1.34 8.60
C ALA A 121 -1.84 -0.37 8.39
N TRP A 122 -2.17 0.45 9.39
CA TRP A 122 -3.20 1.48 9.25
C TRP A 122 -2.91 2.45 8.11
N ALA A 123 -1.65 2.85 7.89
CA ALA A 123 -1.27 3.68 6.76
C ALA A 123 -1.54 2.98 5.41
N ILE A 124 -1.27 1.67 5.31
CA ILE A 124 -1.57 0.86 4.12
C ILE A 124 -3.08 0.80 3.87
N TYR A 125 -3.89 0.52 4.91
CA TYR A 125 -5.36 0.55 4.81
C TYR A 125 -5.87 1.92 4.36
N THR A 126 -5.29 2.99 4.89
CA THR A 126 -5.68 4.37 4.55
C THR A 126 -5.39 4.68 3.08
N SER A 127 -4.22 4.29 2.58
CA SER A 127 -3.82 4.47 1.18
C SER A 127 -4.76 3.72 0.23
N ALA A 128 -5.08 2.46 0.53
CA ALA A 128 -6.02 1.66 -0.23
C ALA A 128 -7.45 2.21 -0.18
N TYR A 129 -7.89 2.72 0.96
CA TYR A 129 -9.22 3.30 1.13
C TYR A 129 -9.39 4.61 0.35
N ILE A 130 -8.39 5.50 0.37
CA ILE A 130 -8.42 6.77 -0.36
C ILE A 130 -8.48 6.54 -1.87
N SER A 131 -7.83 5.51 -2.39
CA SER A 131 -7.88 5.19 -3.82
C SER A 131 -9.27 4.74 -4.31
N ARG A 132 -10.15 4.33 -3.38
CA ARG A 132 -11.47 3.76 -3.70
C ARG A 132 -12.63 4.66 -3.32
N PHE A 133 -12.50 5.43 -2.24
CA PHE A 133 -13.62 6.17 -1.64
C PHE A 133 -13.29 7.65 -1.51
N GLU A 134 -14.12 8.49 -2.13
CA GLU A 134 -14.03 9.94 -2.01
C GLU A 134 -14.73 10.40 -0.73
N GLN A 135 -13.99 10.51 0.36
CA GLN A 135 -14.50 10.95 1.65
C GLN A 135 -13.57 11.97 2.31
N VAL A 136 -14.09 12.73 3.28
CA VAL A 136 -13.30 13.69 4.05
C VAL A 136 -12.23 12.94 4.88
N THR A 137 -11.01 13.47 4.96
CA THR A 137 -9.85 12.86 5.63
C THR A 137 -10.15 12.32 7.04
N LYS A 138 -10.94 13.06 7.84
CA LYS A 138 -11.32 12.64 9.20
C LYS A 138 -12.17 11.36 9.21
N ILE A 139 -13.10 11.26 8.28
CA ILE A 139 -13.97 10.08 8.13
C ILE A 139 -13.14 8.90 7.62
N THR A 140 -12.26 9.14 6.65
CA THR A 140 -11.33 8.14 6.12
C THR A 140 -10.47 7.52 7.24
N LEU A 141 -9.80 8.34 8.05
CA LEU A 141 -8.97 7.88 9.16
C LEU A 141 -9.76 7.06 10.18
N LYS A 142 -10.98 7.50 10.53
CA LYS A 142 -11.87 6.76 11.44
C LYS A 142 -12.28 5.41 10.84
N ASN A 143 -12.74 5.41 9.59
CA ASN A 143 -13.23 4.21 8.94
C ASN A 143 -12.11 3.17 8.76
N THR A 144 -10.92 3.61 8.39
CA THR A 144 -9.78 2.69 8.20
C THR A 144 -9.30 2.05 9.49
N ILE A 145 -9.36 2.75 10.65
CA ILE A 145 -9.11 2.14 11.96
C ILE A 145 -10.20 1.09 12.26
N LEU A 146 -11.46 1.41 12.04
CA LEU A 146 -12.56 0.46 12.30
C LEU A 146 -12.44 -0.79 11.43
N ILE A 147 -12.11 -0.63 10.15
CA ILE A 147 -11.90 -1.73 9.20
C ILE A 147 -10.72 -2.59 9.64
N LEU A 148 -9.61 -1.98 10.06
CA LEU A 148 -8.42 -2.65 10.56
C LEU A 148 -8.75 -3.53 11.78
N ILE A 149 -9.48 -2.97 12.76
CA ILE A 149 -9.88 -3.70 13.99
C ILE A 149 -10.91 -4.78 13.67
N ALA A 150 -11.88 -4.50 12.80
CA ALA A 150 -12.91 -5.46 12.42
C ALA A 150 -12.36 -6.67 11.64
N ASN A 151 -11.17 -6.53 11.03
CA ASN A 151 -10.57 -7.54 10.18
C ASN A 151 -9.17 -7.97 10.66
N LEU A 152 -9.00 -8.22 11.97
CA LEU A 152 -7.71 -8.58 12.60
C LEU A 152 -6.92 -9.68 11.87
N PRO A 153 -7.51 -10.81 11.41
CA PRO A 153 -6.76 -11.84 10.70
C PRO A 153 -6.12 -11.31 9.41
N TRP A 154 -6.84 -10.48 8.66
CA TRP A 154 -6.33 -9.84 7.43
C TRP A 154 -5.29 -8.77 7.74
N THR A 155 -5.48 -8.04 8.82
CA THR A 155 -4.50 -7.05 9.30
C THR A 155 -3.18 -7.70 9.67
N LEU A 156 -3.22 -8.86 10.33
CA LEU A 156 -2.02 -9.63 10.63
C LEU A 156 -1.30 -10.05 9.35
N LEU A 157 -2.04 -10.49 8.33
CA LEU A 157 -1.46 -10.86 7.04
C LEU A 157 -0.81 -9.64 6.34
N VAL A 158 -1.44 -8.46 6.38
CA VAL A 158 -0.87 -7.20 5.87
C VAL A 158 0.44 -6.87 6.58
N ILE A 159 0.50 -7.02 7.92
CA ILE A 159 1.72 -6.81 8.70
C ILE A 159 2.81 -7.80 8.31
N VAL A 160 2.48 -9.09 8.15
CA VAL A 160 3.44 -10.12 7.72
C VAL A 160 4.02 -9.78 6.34
N ILE A 161 3.18 -9.42 5.37
CA ILE A 161 3.64 -9.02 4.02
C ILE A 161 4.56 -7.79 4.10
N LEU A 162 4.20 -6.78 4.92
CA LEU A 162 5.03 -5.60 5.14
C LEU A 162 6.41 -5.97 5.69
N VAL A 163 6.46 -6.75 6.77
CA VAL A 163 7.71 -7.17 7.42
C VAL A 163 8.57 -7.99 6.47
N VAL A 164 7.98 -8.97 5.77
CA VAL A 164 8.69 -9.80 4.78
C VAL A 164 9.23 -8.91 3.66
N SER A 165 8.46 -7.95 3.14
CA SER A 165 8.91 -7.05 2.09
C SER A 165 10.10 -6.19 2.56
N LEU A 166 10.07 -5.69 3.80
CA LEU A 166 11.18 -4.91 4.38
C LEU A 166 12.45 -5.77 4.55
N ILE A 167 12.32 -7.00 5.04
CA ILE A 167 13.43 -7.94 5.19
C ILE A 167 14.04 -8.27 3.82
N LEU A 168 13.21 -8.53 2.81
CA LEU A 168 13.68 -8.84 1.46
C LEU A 168 14.43 -7.67 0.82
N VAL A 169 13.94 -6.44 0.98
CA VAL A 169 14.64 -5.23 0.52
C VAL A 169 15.95 -5.03 1.27
N TRP A 170 15.99 -5.34 2.57
CA TRP A 170 17.21 -5.23 3.36
C TRP A 170 18.29 -6.24 2.92
N ILE A 171 17.90 -7.46 2.56
CA ILE A 171 18.83 -8.51 2.05
C ILE A 171 19.27 -8.19 0.61
N LEU A 172 18.35 -7.77 -0.26
CA LEU A 172 18.55 -7.54 -1.67
C LEU A 172 17.99 -6.16 -2.08
N ILE A 173 18.81 -5.12 -1.95
CA ILE A 173 18.44 -3.73 -2.26
C ILE A 173 17.76 -3.57 -3.65
N PRO A 174 18.17 -4.25 -4.75
CA PRO A 174 17.50 -4.12 -6.05
C PRO A 174 16.02 -4.52 -6.04
N LEU A 175 15.56 -5.31 -5.05
CA LEU A 175 14.16 -5.68 -4.94
C LEU A 175 13.22 -4.49 -4.64
N ILE A 176 13.76 -3.35 -4.22
CA ILE A 176 12.97 -2.11 -4.03
C ILE A 176 12.27 -1.66 -5.33
N PHE A 177 12.75 -2.10 -6.50
CA PHE A 177 12.14 -1.78 -7.78
C PHE A 177 11.03 -2.75 -8.23
N ILE A 178 10.75 -3.80 -7.46
CA ILE A 178 9.70 -4.78 -7.80
C ILE A 178 8.76 -5.01 -6.61
N LEU A 179 9.31 -5.12 -5.40
CA LEU A 179 8.54 -5.46 -4.20
C LEU A 179 7.41 -4.49 -3.83
N PRO A 180 7.56 -3.15 -3.99
CA PRO A 180 6.46 -2.24 -3.64
C PRO A 180 5.19 -2.54 -4.43
N VAL A 181 5.32 -2.79 -5.74
CA VAL A 181 4.19 -3.16 -6.60
C VAL A 181 3.68 -4.56 -6.28
N GLY A 182 4.59 -5.53 -6.08
CA GLY A 182 4.21 -6.89 -5.68
C GLY A 182 3.43 -6.91 -4.36
N ALA A 183 3.86 -6.13 -3.36
CA ALA A 183 3.14 -5.96 -2.11
C ALA A 183 1.77 -5.28 -2.33
N ALA A 184 1.71 -4.22 -3.16
CA ALA A 184 0.47 -3.52 -3.47
C ALA A 184 -0.57 -4.45 -4.12
N LEU A 185 -0.17 -5.30 -5.07
CA LEU A 185 -1.04 -6.31 -5.68
C LEU A 185 -1.52 -7.36 -4.67
N THR A 186 -0.64 -7.76 -3.74
CA THR A 186 -1.03 -8.71 -2.68
C THR A 186 -2.01 -8.07 -1.70
N TYR A 187 -1.80 -6.78 -1.36
CA TYR A 187 -2.75 -6.01 -0.54
C TYR A 187 -4.08 -5.82 -1.25
N GLU A 188 -4.09 -5.61 -2.57
CA GLU A 188 -5.29 -5.51 -3.36
C GLU A 188 -6.18 -6.75 -3.19
N PHE A 189 -5.61 -7.95 -3.30
CA PHE A 189 -6.36 -9.20 -3.11
C PHE A 189 -7.03 -9.28 -1.72
N ILE A 190 -6.37 -8.78 -0.68
CA ILE A 190 -6.91 -8.72 0.68
C ILE A 190 -8.04 -7.68 0.77
N PHE A 191 -7.76 -6.46 0.28
CA PHE A 191 -8.69 -5.33 0.41
C PHE A 191 -9.93 -5.48 -0.47
N GLU A 192 -9.82 -6.10 -1.63
CA GLU A 192 -10.98 -6.45 -2.44
C GLU A 192 -12.02 -7.25 -1.65
N ARG A 193 -11.58 -8.27 -0.91
CA ARG A 193 -12.47 -9.07 -0.06
C ARG A 193 -13.12 -8.26 1.05
N ILE A 194 -12.41 -7.28 1.62
CA ILE A 194 -12.89 -6.45 2.71
C ILE A 194 -13.84 -5.39 2.16
N PHE A 195 -13.44 -4.68 1.11
CA PHE A 195 -14.18 -3.55 0.57
C PHE A 195 -15.46 -3.98 -0.14
N ARG A 196 -15.48 -5.12 -0.84
CA ARG A 196 -16.71 -5.67 -1.44
C ARG A 196 -17.83 -5.92 -0.42
N LYS A 197 -17.49 -6.21 0.84
CA LYS A 197 -18.48 -6.37 1.93
C LYS A 197 -19.02 -5.04 2.43
N LEU A 198 -18.28 -3.95 2.23
CA LEU A 198 -18.62 -2.61 2.72
C LEU A 198 -19.26 -1.72 1.64
N MET A 199 -19.17 -2.14 0.37
CA MET A 199 -19.76 -1.41 -0.75
C MET A 199 -21.27 -1.60 -0.80
N PRO A 200 -22.04 -0.53 -1.10
CA PRO A 200 -23.44 -0.64 -1.48
C PRO A 200 -23.59 -1.59 -2.68
N GLU A 201 -24.72 -2.27 -2.75
CA GLU A 201 -24.98 -3.27 -3.80
C GLU A 201 -24.92 -2.67 -5.22
N GLU A 202 -25.38 -1.43 -5.37
CA GLU A 202 -25.33 -0.68 -6.63
C GLU A 202 -23.89 -0.45 -7.13
N ASP A 203 -22.96 -0.08 -6.25
CA ASP A 203 -21.57 0.16 -6.59
C ASP A 203 -20.85 -1.15 -6.91
N ARG A 204 -21.21 -2.23 -6.21
CA ARG A 204 -20.69 -3.58 -6.48
C ARG A 204 -21.10 -4.07 -7.87
N LEU A 205 -22.38 -3.89 -8.25
CA LEU A 205 -22.87 -4.27 -9.57
C LEU A 205 -22.19 -3.49 -10.68
N ARG A 206 -21.97 -2.20 -10.50
CA ARG A 206 -21.23 -1.36 -11.47
C ARG A 206 -19.78 -1.81 -11.66
N GLU A 207 -19.10 -2.22 -10.58
CA GLU A 207 -17.74 -2.78 -10.69
C GLU A 207 -17.75 -4.14 -11.38
N GLU A 208 -18.69 -5.04 -11.07
CA GLU A 208 -18.83 -6.33 -11.72
C GLU A 208 -19.15 -6.20 -13.22
N GLU A 209 -19.91 -5.18 -13.61
CA GLU A 209 -20.18 -4.86 -15.02
C GLU A 209 -18.91 -4.38 -15.74
N LYS A 210 -18.15 -3.48 -15.11
CA LYS A 210 -16.86 -3.04 -15.65
C LYS A 210 -15.86 -4.20 -15.78
N ASP A 211 -15.74 -5.04 -14.74
CA ASP A 211 -14.85 -6.21 -14.76
C ASP A 211 -15.25 -7.22 -15.85
N LYS A 212 -16.53 -7.28 -16.25
CA LYS A 212 -16.98 -8.10 -17.38
C LYS A 212 -16.59 -7.48 -18.73
N GLU A 213 -16.75 -6.18 -18.87
CA GLU A 213 -16.39 -5.44 -20.10
C GLU A 213 -14.89 -5.53 -20.44
N TYR A 214 -14.03 -5.71 -19.40
CA TYR A 214 -12.58 -5.92 -19.57
C TYR A 214 -12.16 -7.37 -19.81
N ARG A 215 -13.06 -8.35 -19.63
CA ARG A 215 -12.79 -9.78 -19.88
C ARG A 215 -13.15 -10.22 -21.29
N ASP A 216 -14.03 -9.49 -21.95
CA ASP A 216 -14.48 -9.72 -23.32
C ASP A 216 -13.64 -8.90 -24.32
#